data_3b85418a7e9c7b0458a1b416b9f1886f
#
_entry.id   3b85418a7e9c7b0458a1b416b9f1886f
#
_cell.length_a   1.000
_cell.length_b   1.000
_cell.length_c   1.000
_cell.angle_alpha   90.00
_cell.angle_beta   90.00
_cell.angle_gamma   90.00
#
_symmetry.space_group_name_H-M   'P 1'
#
loop_
_entity.id
_entity.type
_entity.pdbx_description
1 polymer ?
#
loop_
_entity_poly.entity_id
_entity_poly.type
_entity_poly.pdbx_seq_one_letter_code
_entity_poly.pdbx_strand_id
1 'polypeptide(L)'
;TKNVWWKCNTCGYEWKAVVKARVKGGMCPVCAERAVLQGYNDLGTTDPHLLSEWDYEKNSKWTPSNVSRNSMKVVWWKCGAGHSYRAKITDRTIEQKGCPQCEAEFQQALPQMLIMMYGAQDGITVKSNSDSELGMRLVAYLPELHCAVDIAGATVTEKREQSVKAHICQSNRLGYYLIKRTADTLQMAAEIKTLFIRNHIYL
;
A
#
# COMPACT_ATOMS: atom_id res chain seq x y z
N THR A 1 -9.60 -31.10 -41.58
CA THR A 1 -8.59 -30.62 -40.61
C THR A 1 -8.50 -31.62 -39.47
N LYS A 2 -7.36 -32.33 -39.37
CA LYS A 2 -7.16 -33.41 -38.40
C LYS A 2 -6.72 -32.81 -37.07
N ASN A 3 -7.41 -33.19 -35.97
CA ASN A 3 -7.05 -32.88 -34.59
C ASN A 3 -6.15 -34.00 -34.07
N VAL A 4 -4.98 -33.67 -33.54
CA VAL A 4 -4.02 -34.65 -32.99
C VAL A 4 -3.54 -34.19 -31.59
N TRP A 5 -3.02 -35.14 -30.84
CA TRP A 5 -2.36 -34.84 -29.58
C TRP A 5 -0.96 -34.27 -29.80
N TRP A 6 -0.63 -33.27 -29.04
CA TRP A 6 0.68 -32.63 -28.97
C TRP A 6 1.23 -32.71 -27.55
N LYS A 7 2.52 -32.89 -27.44
CA LYS A 7 3.27 -32.79 -26.17
C LYS A 7 4.29 -31.66 -26.26
N CYS A 8 4.34 -30.78 -25.27
CA CYS A 8 5.31 -29.70 -25.23
C CYS A 8 6.66 -30.22 -24.73
N ASN A 9 7.74 -29.97 -25.47
CA ASN A 9 9.08 -30.35 -25.03
C ASN A 9 9.61 -29.48 -23.88
N THR A 10 9.02 -28.29 -23.65
CA THR A 10 9.45 -27.37 -22.59
C THR A 10 8.77 -27.67 -21.26
N CYS A 11 7.43 -27.80 -21.23
CA CYS A 11 6.66 -27.95 -19.99
C CYS A 11 6.00 -29.33 -19.82
N GLY A 12 6.12 -30.22 -20.81
CA GLY A 12 5.51 -31.56 -20.79
C GLY A 12 3.99 -31.59 -21.00
N TYR A 13 3.32 -30.44 -21.09
CA TYR A 13 1.87 -30.35 -21.24
C TYR A 13 1.39 -31.01 -22.52
N GLU A 14 0.31 -31.78 -22.40
CA GLU A 14 -0.31 -32.47 -23.52
C GLU A 14 -1.67 -31.86 -23.85
N TRP A 15 -1.90 -31.58 -25.15
CA TRP A 15 -3.16 -30.99 -25.59
C TRP A 15 -3.54 -31.41 -26.98
N LYS A 16 -4.81 -31.29 -27.33
CA LYS A 16 -5.30 -31.48 -28.69
C LYS A 16 -5.28 -30.18 -29.50
N ALA A 17 -4.74 -30.21 -30.69
CA ALA A 17 -4.82 -29.08 -31.62
C ALA A 17 -4.80 -29.56 -33.06
N VAL A 18 -5.33 -28.72 -33.93
CA VAL A 18 -5.33 -28.91 -35.36
C VAL A 18 -3.91 -28.75 -35.92
N VAL A 19 -3.46 -29.70 -36.74
CA VAL A 19 -2.10 -29.65 -37.38
C VAL A 19 -1.84 -28.32 -38.06
N LYS A 20 -2.82 -27.78 -38.82
CA LYS A 20 -2.70 -26.48 -39.52
C LYS A 20 -2.42 -25.33 -38.53
N ALA A 21 -2.98 -25.33 -37.30
CA ALA A 21 -2.74 -24.30 -36.31
C ALA A 21 -1.29 -24.34 -35.79
N ARG A 22 -0.73 -25.54 -35.60
CA ARG A 22 0.67 -25.71 -35.16
C ARG A 22 1.66 -25.28 -36.23
N VAL A 23 1.42 -25.62 -37.47
CA VAL A 23 2.26 -25.21 -38.61
C VAL A 23 2.27 -23.69 -38.82
N LYS A 24 1.15 -23.00 -38.47
CA LYS A 24 1.05 -21.54 -38.52
C LYS A 24 1.62 -20.86 -37.24
N GLY A 25 2.43 -21.53 -36.45
CA GLY A 25 3.09 -20.97 -35.27
C GLY A 25 2.28 -21.05 -33.97
N GLY A 26 1.21 -21.87 -33.91
CA GLY A 26 0.46 -22.07 -32.67
C GLY A 26 1.36 -22.64 -31.57
N MET A 27 1.47 -21.94 -30.45
CA MET A 27 2.30 -22.33 -29.32
C MET A 27 1.57 -23.26 -28.35
N CYS A 28 2.32 -23.92 -27.46
CA CYS A 28 1.77 -24.63 -26.32
C CYS A 28 0.89 -23.68 -25.47
N PRO A 29 -0.34 -24.06 -25.09
CA PRO A 29 -1.22 -23.20 -24.28
C PRO A 29 -0.62 -22.78 -22.95
N VAL A 30 0.12 -23.64 -22.30
CA VAL A 30 0.79 -23.38 -21.01
C VAL A 30 1.96 -22.41 -21.19
N CYS A 31 2.87 -22.68 -22.14
CA CYS A 31 4.00 -21.79 -22.43
C CYS A 31 3.56 -20.43 -22.97
N ALA A 32 2.37 -20.35 -23.57
CA ALA A 32 1.75 -19.11 -24.04
C ALA A 32 0.81 -18.49 -22.97
N GLU A 33 0.86 -18.98 -21.74
CA GLU A 33 0.08 -18.49 -20.56
C GLU A 33 -1.44 -18.47 -20.74
N ARG A 34 -1.97 -19.28 -21.67
CA ARG A 34 -3.41 -19.44 -21.94
C ARG A 34 -4.04 -20.58 -21.15
N ALA A 35 -3.21 -21.45 -20.56
CA ALA A 35 -3.62 -22.56 -19.69
C ALA A 35 -2.70 -22.63 -18.47
N VAL A 36 -3.24 -23.13 -17.37
CA VAL A 36 -2.49 -23.33 -16.12
C VAL A 36 -2.11 -24.81 -16.01
N LEU A 37 -0.85 -25.06 -15.69
CA LEU A 37 -0.31 -26.38 -15.37
C LEU A 37 0.21 -26.33 -13.94
N GLN A 38 -0.44 -27.08 -13.05
CA GLN A 38 -0.02 -27.17 -11.65
C GLN A 38 1.42 -27.69 -11.54
N GLY A 39 2.21 -27.08 -10.67
CA GLY A 39 3.63 -27.38 -10.49
C GLY A 39 4.54 -26.74 -11.55
N TYR A 40 4.00 -25.91 -12.46
CA TYR A 40 4.80 -25.26 -13.50
C TYR A 40 4.56 -23.72 -13.58
N ASN A 41 3.34 -23.28 -13.91
CA ASN A 41 3.00 -21.86 -14.06
C ASN A 41 1.80 -21.43 -13.23
N ASP A 42 1.38 -22.26 -12.27
CA ASP A 42 0.36 -21.91 -11.30
C ASP A 42 0.93 -20.95 -10.24
N LEU A 43 0.06 -20.14 -9.66
CA LEU A 43 0.42 -19.12 -8.66
C LEU A 43 1.14 -19.72 -7.44
N GLY A 44 0.69 -20.92 -7.01
CA GLY A 44 1.30 -21.59 -5.86
C GLY A 44 2.76 -21.95 -6.08
N THR A 45 3.14 -22.25 -7.32
CA THR A 45 4.52 -22.57 -7.71
C THR A 45 5.34 -21.33 -8.00
N THR A 46 4.77 -20.31 -8.66
CA THR A 46 5.51 -19.13 -9.11
C THR A 46 5.66 -18.05 -8.02
N ASP A 47 4.69 -17.93 -7.14
CA ASP A 47 4.64 -16.89 -6.10
C ASP A 47 4.21 -17.46 -4.74
N PRO A 48 4.96 -18.42 -4.16
CA PRO A 48 4.57 -19.13 -2.95
C PRO A 48 4.42 -18.23 -1.72
N HIS A 49 5.09 -17.08 -1.69
CA HIS A 49 4.97 -16.10 -0.61
C HIS A 49 3.56 -15.50 -0.49
N LEU A 50 2.78 -15.48 -1.57
CA LEU A 50 1.40 -14.98 -1.56
C LEU A 50 0.37 -15.98 -1.01
N LEU A 51 0.77 -17.24 -0.77
CA LEU A 51 -0.15 -18.28 -0.29
C LEU A 51 -0.70 -17.99 1.11
N SER A 52 0.09 -17.34 1.97
CA SER A 52 -0.32 -16.94 3.31
C SER A 52 -1.37 -15.83 3.30
N GLU A 53 -1.45 -15.07 2.19
CA GLU A 53 -2.43 -14.00 2.01
C GLU A 53 -3.64 -14.44 1.16
N TRP A 54 -3.66 -15.66 0.65
CA TRP A 54 -4.79 -16.15 -0.13
C TRP A 54 -5.99 -16.49 0.78
N ASP A 55 -7.13 -15.84 0.57
CA ASP A 55 -8.35 -16.13 1.33
C ASP A 55 -9.03 -17.39 0.76
N TYR A 56 -8.68 -18.56 1.32
CA TYR A 56 -9.18 -19.87 0.87
C TYR A 56 -10.69 -20.04 1.08
N GLU A 57 -11.29 -19.36 2.05
CA GLU A 57 -12.71 -19.44 2.35
C GLU A 57 -13.53 -18.69 1.31
N LYS A 58 -13.11 -17.45 0.98
CA LYS A 58 -13.84 -16.57 0.04
C LYS A 58 -13.56 -16.90 -1.42
N ASN A 59 -12.46 -17.56 -1.73
CA ASN A 59 -12.06 -17.96 -3.09
C ASN A 59 -12.45 -19.39 -3.45
N SER A 60 -13.54 -19.92 -2.96
CA SER A 60 -13.95 -21.33 -3.12
C SER A 60 -13.80 -21.92 -4.54
N LYS A 61 -13.96 -21.08 -5.57
CA LYS A 61 -13.83 -21.46 -6.98
C LYS A 61 -12.38 -21.44 -7.50
N TRP A 62 -11.55 -20.53 -6.94
CA TRP A 62 -10.19 -20.32 -7.39
C TRP A 62 -9.21 -20.72 -6.31
N THR A 63 -8.18 -21.47 -6.71
CA THR A 63 -7.09 -21.89 -5.83
C THR A 63 -5.76 -21.44 -6.45
N PRO A 64 -4.69 -21.26 -5.67
CA PRO A 64 -3.39 -20.95 -6.23
C PRO A 64 -2.88 -21.94 -7.28
N SER A 65 -3.36 -23.19 -7.25
CA SER A 65 -2.99 -24.24 -8.20
C SER A 65 -3.75 -24.19 -9.53
N ASN A 66 -4.85 -23.42 -9.63
CA ASN A 66 -5.64 -23.31 -10.87
C ASN A 66 -5.68 -21.92 -11.50
N VAL A 67 -4.87 -21.01 -11.00
CA VAL A 67 -4.67 -19.67 -11.55
C VAL A 67 -3.18 -19.42 -11.82
N SER A 68 -2.84 -18.60 -12.81
CA SER A 68 -1.46 -18.17 -13.09
C SER A 68 -1.18 -16.80 -12.50
N ARG A 69 0.11 -16.46 -12.32
CA ARG A 69 0.56 -15.14 -11.86
C ARG A 69 0.09 -13.97 -12.74
N ASN A 70 -0.12 -14.21 -14.04
CA ASN A 70 -0.55 -13.20 -15.01
C ASN A 70 -2.09 -13.12 -15.14
N SER A 71 -2.82 -13.75 -14.20
CA SER A 71 -4.27 -13.78 -14.26
C SER A 71 -4.89 -12.43 -13.85
N MET A 72 -5.75 -11.90 -14.70
CA MET A 72 -6.55 -10.69 -14.42
C MET A 72 -7.77 -10.98 -13.51
N LYS A 73 -7.89 -12.18 -12.98
CA LYS A 73 -8.98 -12.53 -12.06
C LYS A 73 -8.88 -11.72 -10.78
N VAL A 74 -10.02 -11.18 -10.36
CA VAL A 74 -10.15 -10.51 -9.05
C VAL A 74 -10.51 -11.57 -8.02
N VAL A 75 -9.67 -11.72 -7.02
CA VAL A 75 -9.81 -12.69 -5.94
C VAL A 75 -9.75 -11.99 -4.57
N TRP A 76 -10.06 -12.72 -3.53
CA TRP A 76 -9.96 -12.25 -2.15
C TRP A 76 -8.58 -12.54 -1.57
N TRP A 77 -8.04 -11.54 -0.91
CA TRP A 77 -6.78 -11.59 -0.18
C TRP A 77 -7.01 -11.26 1.28
N LYS A 78 -6.21 -11.83 2.16
CA LYS A 78 -6.22 -11.55 3.60
C LYS A 78 -4.80 -11.23 4.04
N CYS A 79 -4.53 -9.96 4.40
CA CYS A 79 -3.18 -9.56 4.81
C CYS A 79 -2.84 -10.03 6.24
N GLY A 80 -1.56 -9.91 6.62
CA GLY A 80 -1.08 -10.28 7.97
C GLY A 80 -1.75 -9.50 9.12
N ALA A 81 -2.26 -8.28 8.86
CA ALA A 81 -3.05 -7.51 9.81
C ALA A 81 -4.54 -7.95 9.89
N GLY A 82 -4.95 -8.95 9.09
CA GLY A 82 -6.31 -9.49 9.10
C GLY A 82 -7.29 -8.80 8.16
N HIS A 83 -6.89 -7.77 7.43
CA HIS A 83 -7.77 -7.10 6.46
C HIS A 83 -8.09 -8.02 5.28
N SER A 84 -9.38 -8.13 4.92
CA SER A 84 -9.84 -8.90 3.78
C SER A 84 -10.25 -7.94 2.65
N TYR A 85 -9.62 -8.08 1.48
CA TYR A 85 -9.82 -7.17 0.35
C TYR A 85 -9.79 -7.91 -0.98
N ARG A 86 -10.27 -7.26 -2.04
CA ARG A 86 -10.28 -7.80 -3.39
C ARG A 86 -9.23 -7.09 -4.25
N ALA A 87 -8.41 -7.88 -4.95
CA ALA A 87 -7.46 -7.36 -5.93
C ALA A 87 -7.27 -8.38 -7.06
N LYS A 88 -6.81 -7.91 -8.21
CA LYS A 88 -6.38 -8.80 -9.29
C LYS A 88 -5.13 -9.57 -8.85
N ILE A 89 -4.97 -10.76 -9.39
CA ILE A 89 -3.75 -11.53 -9.14
C ILE A 89 -2.53 -10.73 -9.65
N THR A 90 -2.62 -10.13 -10.84
CA THR A 90 -1.55 -9.28 -11.40
C THR A 90 -1.18 -8.09 -10.54
N ASP A 91 -2.12 -7.49 -9.81
CA ASP A 91 -1.83 -6.38 -8.90
C ASP A 91 -0.89 -6.82 -7.76
N ARG A 92 -1.00 -8.09 -7.35
CA ARG A 92 -0.17 -8.69 -6.29
C ARG A 92 1.16 -9.25 -6.80
N THR A 93 1.17 -9.86 -7.99
CA THR A 93 2.32 -10.60 -8.53
C THR A 93 3.25 -9.72 -9.37
N ILE A 94 2.71 -8.79 -10.14
CA ILE A 94 3.47 -7.95 -11.08
C ILE A 94 3.64 -6.55 -10.51
N GLU A 95 2.55 -5.92 -10.10
CA GLU A 95 2.57 -4.55 -9.59
C GLU A 95 2.98 -4.48 -8.11
N GLN A 96 3.05 -5.63 -7.42
CA GLN A 96 3.45 -5.78 -6.01
C GLN A 96 2.67 -4.88 -5.04
N LYS A 97 1.42 -4.54 -5.39
CA LYS A 97 0.54 -3.75 -4.53
C LYS A 97 0.20 -4.51 -3.26
N GLY A 98 0.26 -3.83 -2.12
CA GLY A 98 -0.10 -4.37 -0.81
C GLY A 98 -1.60 -4.31 -0.52
N CYS A 99 -1.94 -4.46 0.76
CA CYS A 99 -3.30 -4.27 1.26
C CYS A 99 -3.66 -2.77 1.25
N PRO A 100 -4.76 -2.36 0.60
CA PRO A 100 -5.15 -0.94 0.54
C PRO A 100 -5.44 -0.33 1.92
N GLN A 101 -5.95 -1.13 2.86
CA GLN A 101 -6.22 -0.66 4.23
C GLN A 101 -4.92 -0.42 5.00
N CYS A 102 -3.96 -1.37 4.94
CA CYS A 102 -2.64 -1.17 5.56
C CYS A 102 -1.92 0.03 4.97
N GLU A 103 -2.01 0.24 3.65
CA GLU A 103 -1.43 1.41 2.98
C GLU A 103 -2.08 2.70 3.47
N ALA A 104 -3.41 2.75 3.57
CA ALA A 104 -4.12 3.92 4.08
C ALA A 104 -3.79 4.21 5.56
N GLU A 105 -3.71 3.18 6.40
CA GLU A 105 -3.31 3.30 7.81
C GLU A 105 -1.87 3.81 7.95
N PHE A 106 -0.96 3.28 7.13
CA PHE A 106 0.42 3.74 7.08
C PHE A 106 0.51 5.22 6.68
N GLN A 107 -0.19 5.62 5.62
CA GLN A 107 -0.22 7.02 5.16
C GLN A 107 -0.82 7.98 6.22
N GLN A 108 -1.76 7.51 7.03
CA GLN A 108 -2.30 8.30 8.14
C GLN A 108 -1.31 8.45 9.30
N ALA A 109 -0.56 7.40 9.62
CA ALA A 109 0.41 7.39 10.72
C ALA A 109 1.74 8.08 10.35
N LEU A 110 2.08 8.12 9.07
CA LEU A 110 3.38 8.56 8.57
C LEU A 110 3.81 9.96 9.06
N PRO A 111 2.96 11.00 9.04
CA PRO A 111 3.37 12.32 9.49
C PRO A 111 3.82 12.31 10.96
N GLN A 112 3.07 11.64 11.82
CA GLN A 112 3.41 11.52 13.25
C GLN A 112 4.71 10.75 13.45
N MET A 113 4.90 9.63 12.72
CA MET A 113 6.14 8.84 12.79
C MET A 113 7.36 9.67 12.39
N LEU A 114 7.27 10.45 11.30
CA LEU A 114 8.36 11.31 10.84
C LEU A 114 8.66 12.42 11.85
N ILE A 115 7.65 13.06 12.43
CA ILE A 115 7.83 14.11 13.44
C ILE A 115 8.52 13.52 14.68
N MET A 116 8.10 12.34 15.15
CA MET A 116 8.74 11.66 16.27
C MET A 116 10.21 11.31 15.98
N MET A 117 10.49 10.84 14.77
CA MET A 117 11.85 10.49 14.36
C MET A 117 12.77 11.73 14.34
N TYR A 118 12.34 12.82 13.73
CA TYR A 118 13.14 14.07 13.69
C TYR A 118 13.25 14.70 15.08
N GLY A 119 12.19 14.69 15.88
CA GLY A 119 12.24 15.16 17.26
C GLY A 119 13.27 14.38 18.09
N ALA A 120 13.29 13.06 17.96
CA ALA A 120 14.28 12.23 18.65
C ALA A 120 15.72 12.51 18.21
N GLN A 121 15.95 12.79 16.91
CA GLN A 121 17.27 13.16 16.38
C GLN A 121 17.78 14.49 16.96
N ASP A 122 16.88 15.46 17.16
CA ASP A 122 17.20 16.81 17.61
C ASP A 122 17.04 16.96 19.14
N GLY A 123 16.70 15.91 19.87
CA GLY A 123 16.47 15.91 21.31
C GLY A 123 15.21 16.70 21.75
N ILE A 124 14.24 16.86 20.85
CA ILE A 124 13.00 17.60 21.06
C ILE A 124 11.91 16.64 21.53
N THR A 125 11.19 17.01 22.58
CA THR A 125 10.02 16.25 23.04
C THR A 125 8.87 16.39 22.04
N VAL A 126 8.31 15.25 21.61
CA VAL A 126 7.12 15.20 20.76
C VAL A 126 5.96 14.63 21.58
N LYS A 127 4.95 15.45 21.85
CA LYS A 127 3.71 15.02 22.47
C LYS A 127 2.68 14.67 21.40
N SER A 128 2.14 13.45 21.47
CA SER A 128 1.10 12.99 20.54
C SER A 128 -0.30 13.48 20.94
N ASN A 129 -1.27 13.22 20.09
CA ASN A 129 -2.67 13.63 20.14
C ASN A 129 -3.39 13.67 21.49
N SER A 130 -3.07 12.73 22.39
CA SER A 130 -3.74 12.58 23.69
C SER A 130 -3.12 13.43 24.79
N ASP A 131 -1.91 13.94 24.57
CA ASP A 131 -1.08 14.54 25.61
C ASP A 131 -0.96 16.08 25.44
N SER A 132 -1.74 16.67 24.51
CA SER A 132 -1.70 18.11 24.32
C SER A 132 -2.44 18.81 25.48
N GLU A 133 -1.72 19.61 26.25
CA GLU A 133 -2.26 20.50 27.29
C GLU A 133 -3.28 21.51 26.76
N LEU A 134 -3.43 21.57 25.43
CA LEU A 134 -4.31 22.49 24.73
C LEU A 134 -5.75 21.97 24.57
N GLY A 135 -6.02 20.74 25.01
CA GLY A 135 -7.36 20.14 24.93
C GLY A 135 -7.88 19.89 23.51
N MET A 136 -7.00 19.88 22.51
CA MET A 136 -7.36 19.63 21.11
C MET A 136 -6.52 18.51 20.49
N ARG A 137 -7.10 17.82 19.51
CA ARG A 137 -6.40 16.77 18.75
C ARG A 137 -5.46 17.40 17.73
N LEU A 138 -4.17 17.09 17.84
CA LEU A 138 -3.09 17.50 16.93
C LEU A 138 -2.34 16.26 16.46
N VAL A 139 -1.68 16.34 15.31
CA VAL A 139 -0.74 15.29 14.89
C VAL A 139 0.45 15.25 15.86
N ALA A 140 0.98 16.42 16.21
CA ALA A 140 2.01 16.55 17.23
C ALA A 140 1.98 17.93 17.88
N TYR A 141 2.47 17.99 19.14
CA TYR A 141 2.80 19.20 19.85
C TYR A 141 4.27 19.14 20.28
N LEU A 142 5.01 20.19 19.99
CA LEU A 142 6.45 20.31 20.24
C LEU A 142 6.66 21.46 21.25
N PRO A 143 6.68 21.15 22.58
CA PRO A 143 6.74 22.16 23.62
C PRO A 143 7.93 23.11 23.51
N GLU A 144 9.12 22.57 23.28
CA GLU A 144 10.38 23.33 23.20
C GLU A 144 10.40 24.30 22.01
N LEU A 145 9.70 23.95 20.92
CA LEU A 145 9.59 24.79 19.73
C LEU A 145 8.35 25.70 19.76
N HIS A 146 7.57 25.66 20.82
CA HIS A 146 6.30 26.39 20.94
C HIS A 146 5.40 26.23 19.72
N CYS A 147 5.31 25.00 19.17
CA CYS A 147 4.54 24.76 17.97
C CYS A 147 3.63 23.54 18.02
N ALA A 148 2.48 23.67 17.36
CA ALA A 148 1.51 22.62 17.12
C ALA A 148 1.51 22.26 15.64
N VAL A 149 1.45 20.98 15.33
CA VAL A 149 1.52 20.45 13.96
C VAL A 149 0.27 19.64 13.66
N ASP A 150 -0.34 19.88 12.51
CA ASP A 150 -1.50 19.13 12.02
C ASP A 150 -1.37 18.84 10.52
N ILE A 151 -2.25 17.99 9.98
CA ILE A 151 -2.31 17.70 8.54
C ILE A 151 -3.37 18.58 7.90
N ALA A 152 -3.05 19.20 6.75
CA ALA A 152 -3.98 20.06 6.03
C ALA A 152 -5.28 19.34 5.70
N GLY A 153 -6.41 19.92 6.07
CA GLY A 153 -7.74 19.37 5.88
C GLY A 153 -8.14 19.34 4.40
N ALA A 154 -8.70 18.22 3.96
CA ALA A 154 -9.22 18.05 2.61
C ALA A 154 -10.68 18.55 2.51
N THR A 155 -11.49 18.32 3.55
CA THR A 155 -12.91 18.65 3.58
C THR A 155 -13.19 20.02 4.20
N VAL A 156 -14.40 20.56 3.95
CA VAL A 156 -14.85 21.83 4.56
C VAL A 156 -14.91 21.73 6.09
N THR A 157 -15.31 20.58 6.61
CA THR A 157 -15.38 20.33 8.07
C THR A 157 -14.00 20.36 8.68
N GLU A 158 -13.03 19.61 8.13
CA GLU A 158 -11.65 19.59 8.58
C GLU A 158 -11.02 21.00 8.55
N LYS A 159 -11.26 21.77 7.50
CA LYS A 159 -10.75 23.16 7.39
C LYS A 159 -11.34 24.08 8.44
N ARG A 160 -12.63 23.91 8.80
CA ARG A 160 -13.26 24.66 9.90
C ARG A 160 -12.64 24.30 11.25
N GLU A 161 -12.45 23.01 11.54
CA GLU A 161 -11.76 22.56 12.75
C GLU A 161 -10.33 23.13 12.84
N GLN A 162 -9.60 23.15 11.73
CA GLN A 162 -8.27 23.75 11.67
C GLN A 162 -8.26 25.25 11.93
N SER A 163 -9.26 25.97 11.46
CA SER A 163 -9.40 27.41 11.78
C SER A 163 -9.60 27.65 13.28
N VAL A 164 -10.36 26.78 13.95
CA VAL A 164 -10.54 26.85 15.43
C VAL A 164 -9.21 26.53 16.12
N LYS A 165 -8.52 25.47 15.72
CA LYS A 165 -7.22 25.10 16.27
C LYS A 165 -6.17 26.20 16.09
N ALA A 166 -6.13 26.83 14.92
CA ALA A 166 -5.23 27.95 14.63
C ALA A 166 -5.49 29.12 15.58
N HIS A 167 -6.75 29.46 15.82
CA HIS A 167 -7.13 30.52 16.76
C HIS A 167 -6.71 30.18 18.21
N ILE A 168 -6.90 28.95 18.65
CA ILE A 168 -6.46 28.49 19.99
C ILE A 168 -4.93 28.60 20.10
N CYS A 169 -4.18 28.16 19.07
CA CYS A 169 -2.72 28.28 19.06
C CYS A 169 -2.29 29.73 19.13
N GLN A 170 -2.87 30.62 18.33
CA GLN A 170 -2.58 32.04 18.35
C GLN A 170 -2.83 32.67 19.73
N SER A 171 -3.94 32.35 20.37
CA SER A 171 -4.27 32.83 21.72
C SER A 171 -3.27 32.37 22.78
N ASN A 172 -2.65 31.22 22.58
CA ASN A 172 -1.62 30.67 23.45
C ASN A 172 -0.17 30.98 23.00
N ARG A 173 0.00 31.87 22.02
CA ARG A 173 1.31 32.27 21.45
C ARG A 173 2.10 31.08 20.87
N LEU A 174 1.40 30.12 20.28
CA LEU A 174 1.98 28.93 19.65
C LEU A 174 1.98 29.09 18.13
N GLY A 175 3.03 28.61 17.49
CA GLY A 175 3.03 28.36 16.05
C GLY A 175 2.05 27.24 15.69
N TYR A 176 1.31 27.40 14.59
CA TYR A 176 0.44 26.36 14.07
C TYR A 176 0.85 26.02 12.64
N TYR A 177 1.31 24.78 12.41
CA TYR A 177 1.86 24.34 11.15
C TYR A 177 0.98 23.25 10.55
N LEU A 178 0.67 23.39 9.25
CA LEU A 178 -0.10 22.42 8.49
C LEU A 178 0.82 21.71 7.49
N ILE A 179 0.98 20.41 7.68
CA ILE A 179 1.66 19.54 6.73
C ILE A 179 0.70 19.24 5.59
N LYS A 180 1.15 19.41 4.35
CA LYS A 180 0.33 19.09 3.18
C LYS A 180 0.04 17.60 3.10
N ARG A 181 -1.21 17.26 2.81
CA ARG A 181 -1.61 15.88 2.53
C ARG A 181 -1.06 15.47 1.17
N THR A 182 -0.05 14.63 1.17
CA THR A 182 0.58 14.10 -0.05
C THR A 182 0.82 12.60 0.10
N ALA A 183 0.73 11.86 -1.01
CA ALA A 183 1.11 10.44 -1.08
C ALA A 183 2.63 10.25 -1.26
N ASP A 184 3.37 11.33 -1.58
CA ASP A 184 4.83 11.31 -1.71
C ASP A 184 5.50 11.42 -0.35
N THR A 185 6.02 10.30 0.14
CA THR A 185 6.70 10.17 1.42
C THR A 185 7.95 11.07 1.52
N LEU A 186 8.69 11.23 0.41
CA LEU A 186 9.90 12.05 0.38
C LEU A 186 9.55 13.54 0.49
N GLN A 187 8.49 13.96 -0.19
CA GLN A 187 8.00 15.33 -0.10
C GLN A 187 7.51 15.66 1.31
N MET A 188 6.77 14.75 1.94
CA MET A 188 6.30 14.90 3.32
C MET A 188 7.47 14.97 4.30
N ALA A 189 8.46 14.10 4.16
CA ALA A 189 9.66 14.10 5.00
C ALA A 189 10.46 15.43 4.87
N ALA A 190 10.60 15.96 3.66
CA ALA A 190 11.28 17.23 3.42
C ALA A 190 10.52 18.40 4.05
N GLU A 191 9.19 18.42 3.98
CA GLU A 191 8.35 19.45 4.58
C GLU A 191 8.46 19.43 6.11
N ILE A 192 8.39 18.27 6.72
CA ILE A 192 8.55 18.10 8.18
C ILE A 192 9.97 18.49 8.61
N LYS A 193 11.00 18.03 7.90
CA LYS A 193 12.39 18.41 8.19
C LYS A 193 12.59 19.93 8.13
N THR A 194 11.97 20.60 7.17
CA THR A 194 12.01 22.07 7.06
C THR A 194 11.38 22.77 8.26
N LEU A 195 10.33 22.18 8.84
CA LEU A 195 9.69 22.69 10.05
C LEU A 195 10.69 22.67 11.24
N PHE A 196 11.41 21.57 11.43
CA PHE A 196 12.44 21.50 12.48
C PHE A 196 13.58 22.50 12.26
N ILE A 197 14.11 22.58 11.05
CA ILE A 197 15.21 23.49 10.72
C ILE A 197 14.81 24.96 10.96
N ARG A 198 13.62 25.36 10.52
CA ARG A 198 13.16 26.77 10.68
C ARG A 198 12.95 27.16 12.13
N ASN A 199 12.52 26.23 12.99
CA ASN A 199 12.29 26.54 14.39
C ASN A 199 13.56 26.42 15.25
N HIS A 200 14.60 25.69 14.80
CA HIS A 200 15.91 25.67 15.47
C HIS A 200 16.76 26.94 15.23
N ILE A 201 16.51 27.68 14.16
CA ILE A 201 17.30 28.87 13.80
C ILE A 201 16.89 30.09 14.64
N TYR A 202 15.78 30.03 15.39
CA TYR A 202 15.26 31.14 16.20
C TYR A 202 15.39 30.92 17.71
N LEU A 203 16.11 29.89 18.16
CA LEU A 203 16.56 29.64 19.51
C LEU A 203 18.08 29.90 19.61
#